data_b3eabc7777f8e2827014634e671ef1c9
#
_entry.id   b3eabc7777f8e2827014634e671ef1c9
#
_cell.length_a   1.000
_cell.length_b   1.000
_cell.length_c   1.000
_cell.angle_alpha   90.00
_cell.angle_beta   90.00
_cell.angle_gamma   90.00
#
_symmetry.space_group_name_H-M   'P 1'
#
loop_
_entity.id
_entity.type
_entity.pdbx_description
1 polymer ?
#
loop_
_entity_poly.entity_id
_entity_poly.type
_entity_poly.pdbx_seq_one_letter_code
_entity_poly.pdbx_strand_id
1 'polypeptide(L)'
;MILRTHLTILMAAAAMYAQADAGRGPMIPPIEETGYQPIFDGKSLAGWEGDPQFWRVENGAIVGQTATDKQPVQNTFLIWRGGSPADFELKLQFKLTGFNSGIQFRSIELPDIKFAMKGYQADMDGEQRYTGQIYEERGRGFLAMRGQFAYIGEGKKPAVVSSVGDSEELKKLIKGEDWNDLHLIARGNTIIQMLNGRITSMLIDDDTAGRKLEGLIGIQVHKGPPMKIEARHIRLKKL
;
A
#
# COMPACT_ATOMS: atom_id res chain seq x y z
N MET A 1 16.31 -49.08 39.36
CA MET A 1 15.02 -49.20 38.68
C MET A 1 14.34 -47.83 38.47
N ILE A 2 15.10 -46.74 38.41
CA ILE A 2 14.57 -45.35 38.28
C ILE A 2 14.93 -44.70 36.93
N LEU A 3 15.84 -45.31 36.14
CA LEU A 3 16.32 -44.68 34.89
C LEU A 3 15.45 -44.99 33.65
N ARG A 4 14.51 -45.97 33.71
CA ARG A 4 13.67 -46.31 32.56
C ARG A 4 12.36 -45.49 32.45
N THR A 5 11.90 -44.88 33.52
CA THR A 5 10.64 -44.15 33.56
C THR A 5 10.77 -42.72 32.99
N HIS A 6 11.96 -42.11 33.09
CA HIS A 6 12.15 -40.72 32.55
C HIS A 6 12.34 -40.67 31.05
N LEU A 7 12.87 -41.75 30.42
CA LEU A 7 13.08 -41.81 28.98
C LEU A 7 11.76 -41.95 28.21
N THR A 8 10.78 -42.66 28.79
CA THR A 8 9.47 -42.87 28.17
C THR A 8 8.60 -41.61 28.21
N ILE A 9 8.72 -40.78 29.24
CA ILE A 9 7.97 -39.51 29.35
C ILE A 9 8.56 -38.45 28.39
N LEU A 10 9.87 -38.39 28.18
CA LEU A 10 10.48 -37.47 27.22
C LEU A 10 10.13 -37.83 25.75
N MET A 11 10.06 -39.12 25.41
CA MET A 11 9.64 -39.53 24.07
C MET A 11 8.13 -39.32 23.82
N ALA A 12 7.28 -39.43 24.81
CA ALA A 12 5.87 -39.11 24.67
C ALA A 12 5.60 -37.61 24.51
N ALA A 13 6.36 -36.75 25.20
CA ALA A 13 6.27 -35.31 25.04
C ALA A 13 6.78 -34.84 23.65
N ALA A 14 7.87 -35.40 23.16
CA ALA A 14 8.39 -35.12 21.84
C ALA A 14 7.44 -35.59 20.71
N ALA A 15 6.77 -36.71 20.89
CA ALA A 15 5.77 -37.22 19.94
C ALA A 15 4.48 -36.39 19.94
N MET A 16 4.05 -35.80 21.06
CA MET A 16 2.92 -34.88 21.10
C MET A 16 3.21 -33.55 20.44
N TYR A 17 4.45 -33.01 20.53
CA TYR A 17 4.86 -31.79 19.81
C TYR A 17 4.94 -32.06 18.31
N ALA A 18 5.41 -33.22 17.87
CA ALA A 18 5.49 -33.56 16.45
C ALA A 18 4.11 -33.81 15.79
N GLN A 19 3.10 -34.26 16.55
CA GLN A 19 1.74 -34.47 16.02
C GLN A 19 0.87 -33.22 15.97
N ALA A 20 1.19 -32.17 16.74
CA ALA A 20 0.47 -30.88 16.69
C ALA A 20 0.82 -30.05 15.44
N ASP A 21 1.92 -30.34 14.75
CA ASP A 21 2.42 -29.58 13.63
C ASP A 21 2.21 -30.24 12.24
N ALA A 22 1.68 -31.46 12.19
CA ALA A 22 1.51 -32.21 10.95
C ALA A 22 0.40 -31.68 10.01
N GLY A 23 -0.31 -30.62 10.37
CA GLY A 23 -1.37 -30.00 9.57
C GLY A 23 -1.11 -28.53 9.21
N ARG A 24 -0.05 -27.93 9.73
CA ARG A 24 0.35 -26.56 9.35
C ARG A 24 1.54 -26.68 8.41
N GLY A 25 1.35 -26.29 7.14
CA GLY A 25 2.48 -26.07 6.24
C GLY A 25 3.55 -25.17 6.91
N PRO A 26 4.76 -25.07 6.36
CA PRO A 26 5.84 -24.31 6.98
C PRO A 26 5.32 -22.95 7.43
N MET A 27 5.30 -22.72 8.76
CA MET A 27 4.98 -21.42 9.30
C MET A 27 6.07 -20.48 8.79
N ILE A 28 5.72 -19.63 7.83
CA ILE A 28 6.53 -18.47 7.52
C ILE A 28 6.59 -17.69 8.83
N PRO A 29 7.78 -17.48 9.41
CA PRO A 29 7.89 -16.67 10.62
C PRO A 29 7.18 -15.35 10.37
N PRO A 30 6.46 -14.79 11.36
CA PRO A 30 5.81 -13.51 11.21
C PRO A 30 6.86 -12.53 10.66
N ILE A 31 6.54 -11.88 9.54
CA ILE A 31 7.40 -10.84 8.96
C ILE A 31 7.71 -9.88 10.11
N GLU A 32 8.99 -9.74 10.45
CA GLU A 32 9.39 -8.87 11.55
C GLU A 32 8.79 -7.48 11.34
N GLU A 33 7.89 -7.10 12.23
CA GLU A 33 7.30 -5.75 12.27
C GLU A 33 8.29 -4.74 12.89
N THR A 34 9.55 -5.16 13.07
CA THR A 34 10.61 -4.36 13.67
C THR A 34 10.95 -3.15 12.79
N GLY A 35 11.03 -1.99 13.42
CA GLY A 35 11.41 -0.73 12.76
C GLY A 35 10.25 0.05 12.13
N TYR A 36 9.04 -0.47 12.11
CA TYR A 36 7.88 0.30 11.69
C TYR A 36 7.42 1.26 12.79
N GLN A 37 7.21 2.52 12.39
CA GLN A 37 6.63 3.55 13.24
C GLN A 37 5.23 3.91 12.74
N PRO A 38 4.22 3.99 13.63
CA PRO A 38 2.90 4.47 13.24
C PRO A 38 3.00 5.94 12.81
N ILE A 39 2.42 6.27 11.67
CA ILE A 39 2.29 7.64 11.15
C ILE A 39 0.84 8.14 11.19
N PHE A 40 -0.04 7.34 11.78
CA PHE A 40 -1.42 7.69 12.12
C PHE A 40 -1.75 7.10 13.49
N ASP A 41 -2.29 7.92 14.39
CA ASP A 41 -2.55 7.58 15.79
C ASP A 41 -3.89 6.85 16.02
N GLY A 42 -4.71 6.70 14.97
CA GLY A 42 -6.06 6.13 15.06
C GLY A 42 -7.11 7.05 15.67
N LYS A 43 -6.77 8.30 16.03
CA LYS A 43 -7.66 9.19 16.79
C LYS A 43 -7.81 10.58 16.17
N SER A 44 -6.78 11.10 15.54
CA SER A 44 -6.73 12.46 15.02
C SER A 44 -6.00 12.56 13.69
N LEU A 45 -6.18 13.65 12.96
CA LEU A 45 -5.38 13.97 11.77
C LEU A 45 -4.06 14.69 12.11
N ALA A 46 -3.56 14.59 13.35
CA ALA A 46 -2.29 15.18 13.73
C ALA A 46 -1.16 14.67 12.83
N GLY A 47 -0.39 15.58 12.26
CA GLY A 47 0.66 15.26 11.28
C GLY A 47 0.16 15.01 9.84
N TRP A 48 -1.14 15.15 9.59
CA TRP A 48 -1.75 15.06 8.28
C TRP A 48 -2.48 16.36 7.95
N GLU A 49 -2.43 16.79 6.69
CA GLU A 49 -3.05 18.02 6.22
C GLU A 49 -3.79 17.80 4.89
N GLY A 50 -5.02 18.25 4.81
CA GLY A 50 -5.89 18.16 3.63
C GLY A 50 -7.09 19.08 3.77
N ASP A 51 -7.93 19.14 2.75
CA ASP A 51 -9.16 19.94 2.81
C ASP A 51 -10.14 19.33 3.84
N PRO A 52 -10.46 20.05 4.94
CA PRO A 52 -11.30 19.54 6.01
C PRO A 52 -12.74 19.20 5.57
N GLN A 53 -13.13 19.64 4.38
CA GLN A 53 -14.44 19.29 3.83
C GLN A 53 -14.55 17.80 3.49
N PHE A 54 -13.43 17.14 3.17
CA PHE A 54 -13.42 15.75 2.70
C PHE A 54 -12.85 14.78 3.72
N TRP A 55 -12.04 15.26 4.70
CA TRP A 55 -11.27 14.41 5.59
C TRP A 55 -11.72 14.48 7.04
N ARG A 56 -11.79 13.31 7.68
CA ARG A 56 -12.09 13.15 9.11
C ARG A 56 -11.48 11.85 9.65
N VAL A 57 -11.52 11.67 10.96
CA VAL A 57 -11.26 10.38 11.60
C VAL A 57 -12.60 9.80 12.07
N GLU A 58 -12.82 8.52 11.80
CA GLU A 58 -14.02 7.79 12.17
C GLU A 58 -13.65 6.32 12.44
N ASN A 59 -14.09 5.77 13.59
CA ASN A 59 -13.87 4.37 13.97
C ASN A 59 -12.40 3.90 13.86
N GLY A 60 -11.45 4.75 14.25
CA GLY A 60 -10.02 4.43 14.22
C GLY A 60 -9.38 4.47 12.82
N ALA A 61 -10.07 5.02 11.83
CA ALA A 61 -9.57 5.17 10.47
C ALA A 61 -9.60 6.63 10.01
N ILE A 62 -8.67 7.02 9.16
CA ILE A 62 -8.77 8.20 8.30
C ILE A 62 -9.86 7.92 7.27
N VAL A 63 -10.80 8.84 7.11
CA VAL A 63 -11.88 8.76 6.13
C VAL A 63 -11.81 9.94 5.20
N GLY A 64 -11.67 9.65 3.90
CA GLY A 64 -11.84 10.61 2.81
C GLY A 64 -13.12 10.30 2.03
N GLN A 65 -13.97 11.29 1.82
CA GLN A 65 -15.29 11.04 1.23
C GLN A 65 -15.77 12.18 0.36
N THR A 66 -16.38 11.85 -0.78
CA THR A 66 -17.14 12.75 -1.63
C THR A 66 -18.61 12.33 -1.70
N ALA A 67 -19.47 13.24 -2.14
CA ALA A 67 -20.87 12.99 -2.45
C ALA A 67 -21.19 13.65 -3.79
N THR A 68 -22.34 13.35 -4.39
CA THR A 68 -22.73 13.92 -5.70
C THR A 68 -22.74 15.45 -5.70
N ASP A 69 -23.20 16.04 -4.61
CA ASP A 69 -23.29 17.48 -4.37
C ASP A 69 -22.05 18.08 -3.68
N LYS A 70 -21.08 17.26 -3.32
CA LYS A 70 -19.86 17.65 -2.61
C LYS A 70 -18.63 17.03 -3.24
N GLN A 71 -18.13 17.68 -4.28
CA GLN A 71 -17.00 17.23 -5.07
C GLN A 71 -15.83 18.21 -4.98
N PRO A 72 -14.59 17.73 -4.98
CA PRO A 72 -13.43 18.60 -5.14
C PRO A 72 -13.37 19.12 -6.59
N VAL A 73 -12.80 20.30 -6.78
CA VAL A 73 -12.59 20.89 -8.12
C VAL A 73 -11.67 20.00 -8.97
N GLN A 74 -10.75 19.28 -8.31
CA GLN A 74 -9.81 18.32 -8.89
C GLN A 74 -9.42 17.29 -7.84
N ASN A 75 -8.62 16.27 -8.20
CA ASN A 75 -8.05 15.34 -7.24
C ASN A 75 -7.36 16.09 -6.11
N THR A 76 -7.73 15.79 -4.87
CA THR A 76 -7.17 16.39 -3.65
C THR A 76 -6.68 15.31 -2.69
N PHE A 77 -5.75 15.66 -1.83
CA PHE A 77 -5.04 14.69 -1.03
C PHE A 77 -5.02 15.08 0.45
N LEU A 78 -5.03 14.08 1.31
CA LEU A 78 -4.59 14.22 2.69
C LEU A 78 -3.11 13.88 2.73
N ILE A 79 -2.27 14.86 3.04
CA ILE A 79 -0.81 14.79 2.92
C ILE A 79 -0.20 14.58 4.31
N TRP A 80 0.63 13.56 4.46
CA TRP A 80 1.42 13.37 5.65
C TRP A 80 2.58 14.39 5.71
N ARG A 81 2.66 15.15 6.80
CA ARG A 81 3.65 16.22 7.00
C ARG A 81 4.86 15.78 7.84
N GLY A 82 4.97 14.50 8.19
CA GLY A 82 6.08 13.98 9.00
C GLY A 82 7.40 13.77 8.25
N GLY A 83 7.47 14.15 6.97
CA GLY A 83 8.70 14.12 6.17
C GLY A 83 8.51 13.64 4.73
N SER A 84 9.65 13.54 4.03
CA SER A 84 9.73 13.10 2.63
C SER A 84 10.63 11.86 2.55
N PRO A 85 10.12 10.66 2.86
CA PRO A 85 10.92 9.45 2.88
C PRO A 85 11.46 9.12 1.48
N ALA A 86 12.76 8.75 1.43
CA ALA A 86 13.43 8.27 0.23
C ALA A 86 13.23 6.76 0.07
N ASP A 87 13.98 5.97 0.83
CA ASP A 87 13.83 4.52 0.88
C ASP A 87 12.98 4.11 2.07
N PHE A 88 11.92 3.36 1.83
CA PHE A 88 10.97 3.01 2.88
C PHE A 88 10.13 1.79 2.55
N GLU A 89 9.52 1.24 3.59
CA GLU A 89 8.36 0.37 3.52
C GLU A 89 7.16 1.06 4.17
N LEU A 90 6.02 1.06 3.48
CA LEU A 90 4.75 1.58 3.98
C LEU A 90 3.74 0.45 4.04
N LYS A 91 3.16 0.24 5.22
CA LYS A 91 2.06 -0.72 5.43
C LYS A 91 0.82 0.01 5.91
N LEU A 92 -0.32 -0.36 5.38
CA LEU A 92 -1.62 0.14 5.84
C LEU A 92 -2.73 -0.83 5.47
N GLN A 93 -3.89 -0.66 6.11
CA GLN A 93 -5.14 -1.24 5.63
C GLN A 93 -5.99 -0.16 5.00
N PHE A 94 -6.60 -0.49 3.85
CA PHE A 94 -7.57 0.38 3.20
C PHE A 94 -8.87 -0.35 2.89
N LYS A 95 -9.93 0.43 2.82
CA LYS A 95 -11.25 0.00 2.31
C LYS A 95 -11.77 1.11 1.41
N LEU A 96 -12.15 0.77 0.19
CA LEU A 96 -12.67 1.72 -0.80
C LEU A 96 -14.08 1.32 -1.23
N THR A 97 -14.98 2.28 -1.14
CA THR A 97 -16.35 2.18 -1.63
C THR A 97 -16.55 3.24 -2.73
N GLY A 98 -17.16 2.88 -3.82
CA GLY A 98 -17.44 3.78 -4.94
C GLY A 98 -16.29 3.91 -5.91
N PHE A 99 -15.90 5.13 -6.31
CA PHE A 99 -15.13 5.37 -7.52
C PHE A 99 -13.63 5.02 -7.42
N ASN A 100 -12.77 6.00 -7.20
CA ASN A 100 -11.31 5.83 -7.29
C ASN A 100 -10.60 6.53 -6.13
N SER A 101 -9.44 6.00 -5.75
CA SER A 101 -8.52 6.54 -4.77
C SER A 101 -7.10 6.06 -5.04
N GLY A 102 -6.17 6.34 -4.14
CA GLY A 102 -4.81 5.84 -4.18
C GLY A 102 -3.94 6.38 -3.05
N ILE A 103 -2.82 5.72 -2.85
CA ILE A 103 -1.79 6.18 -1.92
C ILE A 103 -0.66 6.77 -2.74
N GLN A 104 -0.49 8.09 -2.65
CA GLN A 104 0.63 8.82 -3.22
C GLN A 104 1.89 8.58 -2.39
N PHE A 105 3.02 8.45 -3.07
CA PHE A 105 4.33 8.33 -2.44
C PHE A 105 5.41 8.94 -3.33
N ARG A 106 6.54 9.32 -2.73
CA ARG A 106 7.61 10.04 -3.44
C ARG A 106 7.06 11.15 -4.34
N SER A 107 6.09 11.88 -3.82
CA SER A 107 5.32 12.87 -4.55
C SER A 107 5.62 14.28 -4.07
N ILE A 108 5.31 15.26 -4.88
CA ILE A 108 5.39 16.68 -4.52
C ILE A 108 3.98 17.26 -4.45
N GLU A 109 3.76 18.23 -3.57
CA GLU A 109 2.58 19.08 -3.59
C GLU A 109 2.76 20.16 -4.65
N LEU A 110 1.71 20.48 -5.40
CA LEU A 110 1.75 21.52 -6.40
C LEU A 110 1.72 22.91 -5.75
N PRO A 111 2.62 23.83 -6.14
CA PRO A 111 2.72 25.14 -5.48
C PRO A 111 1.46 26.00 -5.64
N ASP A 112 0.78 25.88 -6.78
CA ASP A 112 -0.36 26.75 -7.13
C ASP A 112 -1.72 26.13 -6.81
N ILE A 113 -1.74 24.89 -6.34
CA ILE A 113 -2.99 24.14 -6.12
C ILE A 113 -2.91 23.40 -4.79
N LYS A 114 -3.49 24.02 -3.78
CA LYS A 114 -3.48 23.48 -2.42
C LYS A 114 -3.98 22.03 -2.38
N PHE A 115 -3.25 21.17 -1.68
CA PHE A 115 -3.53 19.75 -1.52
C PHE A 115 -3.60 18.93 -2.82
N ALA A 116 -3.09 19.44 -3.93
CA ALA A 116 -2.89 18.65 -5.14
C ALA A 116 -1.46 18.10 -5.19
N MET A 117 -1.33 16.83 -5.58
CA MET A 117 -0.04 16.15 -5.63
C MET A 117 0.29 15.65 -7.03
N LYS A 118 1.59 15.47 -7.28
CA LYS A 118 2.16 14.86 -8.48
C LYS A 118 3.22 13.84 -8.07
N GLY A 119 3.20 12.63 -8.62
CA GLY A 119 4.19 11.58 -8.36
C GLY A 119 3.58 10.19 -8.39
N TYR A 120 4.29 9.20 -7.85
CA TYR A 120 3.86 7.81 -7.87
C TYR A 120 2.62 7.59 -7.00
N GLN A 121 1.75 6.67 -7.45
CA GLN A 121 0.53 6.27 -6.77
C GLN A 121 0.37 4.75 -6.78
N ALA A 122 0.14 4.17 -5.62
CA ALA A 122 -0.47 2.86 -5.48
C ALA A 122 -1.97 3.02 -5.73
N ASP A 123 -2.40 2.67 -6.93
CA ASP A 123 -3.73 2.98 -7.44
C ASP A 123 -4.80 2.01 -6.91
N MET A 124 -6.01 2.54 -6.72
CA MET A 124 -7.16 1.82 -6.18
C MET A 124 -8.44 2.31 -6.88
N ASP A 125 -9.31 1.38 -7.30
CA ASP A 125 -10.63 1.73 -7.80
C ASP A 125 -11.70 0.73 -7.35
N GLY A 126 -12.92 1.21 -7.18
CA GLY A 126 -14.04 0.41 -6.69
C GLY A 126 -14.47 -0.70 -7.64
N GLU A 127 -14.25 -0.55 -8.93
CA GLU A 127 -14.50 -1.60 -9.92
C GLU A 127 -13.32 -2.58 -10.07
N GLN A 128 -12.25 -2.38 -9.30
CA GLN A 128 -11.05 -3.23 -9.27
C GLN A 128 -10.35 -3.38 -10.62
N ARG A 129 -10.51 -2.40 -11.53
CA ARG A 129 -9.79 -2.36 -12.79
C ARG A 129 -8.33 -2.01 -12.59
N TYR A 130 -8.08 -1.03 -11.72
CA TYR A 130 -6.78 -0.40 -11.52
C TYR A 130 -6.12 -0.75 -10.18
N THR A 131 -6.88 -1.30 -9.23
CA THR A 131 -6.33 -1.69 -7.93
C THR A 131 -5.16 -2.66 -8.07
N GLY A 132 -4.03 -2.31 -7.45
CA GLY A 132 -2.82 -3.13 -7.45
C GLY A 132 -1.81 -2.78 -8.52
N GLN A 133 -1.95 -1.64 -9.19
CA GLN A 133 -0.98 -1.12 -10.17
C GLN A 133 -0.24 0.12 -9.64
N ILE A 134 0.90 0.43 -10.26
CA ILE A 134 1.67 1.64 -10.02
C ILE A 134 1.35 2.65 -11.12
N TYR A 135 0.84 3.79 -10.70
CA TYR A 135 0.48 4.93 -11.54
C TYR A 135 1.33 6.15 -11.19
N GLU A 136 1.45 7.11 -12.08
CA GLU A 136 2.06 8.41 -11.79
C GLU A 136 1.04 9.52 -12.02
N GLU A 137 0.50 10.06 -10.93
CA GLU A 137 -0.46 11.16 -10.94
C GLU A 137 0.15 12.42 -11.56
N ARG A 138 -0.52 13.00 -12.53
CA ARG A 138 -0.06 14.20 -13.30
C ARG A 138 1.32 14.02 -13.94
N GLY A 139 1.71 12.78 -14.23
CA GLY A 139 2.99 12.41 -14.80
C GLY A 139 2.87 11.50 -16.01
N ARG A 140 3.62 10.39 -15.99
CA ARG A 140 3.71 9.43 -17.11
C ARG A 140 2.52 8.46 -17.20
N GLY A 141 1.57 8.50 -16.24
CA GLY A 141 0.39 7.64 -16.23
C GLY A 141 0.68 6.25 -15.69
N PHE A 142 0.22 5.20 -16.38
CA PHE A 142 0.42 3.81 -15.96
C PHE A 142 1.86 3.36 -16.15
N LEU A 143 2.52 2.99 -15.04
CA LEU A 143 3.94 2.60 -15.03
C LEU A 143 4.10 1.08 -14.96
N ALA A 144 3.32 0.40 -14.13
CA ALA A 144 3.25 -1.06 -14.06
C ALA A 144 1.83 -1.48 -13.71
N MET A 145 1.16 -2.18 -14.61
CA MET A 145 -0.19 -2.70 -14.39
C MET A 145 -0.16 -3.89 -13.42
N ARG A 146 -1.31 -4.22 -12.84
CA ARG A 146 -1.43 -5.46 -12.04
C ARG A 146 -0.97 -6.68 -12.82
N GLY A 147 -0.12 -7.49 -12.22
CA GLY A 147 0.51 -8.66 -12.84
C GLY A 147 1.83 -8.37 -13.54
N GLN A 148 2.24 -7.11 -13.66
CA GLN A 148 3.43 -6.74 -14.41
C GLN A 148 4.65 -6.46 -13.52
N PHE A 149 5.80 -6.90 -14.01
CA PHE A 149 7.10 -6.32 -13.67
C PHE A 149 7.53 -5.45 -14.85
N ALA A 150 7.58 -4.13 -14.64
CA ALA A 150 7.92 -3.16 -15.66
C ALA A 150 9.29 -2.52 -15.41
N TYR A 151 9.91 -2.05 -16.49
CA TYR A 151 11.16 -1.30 -16.50
C TYR A 151 10.99 -0.02 -17.31
N ILE A 152 11.55 1.08 -16.83
CA ILE A 152 11.60 2.35 -17.54
C ILE A 152 13.08 2.75 -17.66
N GLY A 153 13.63 2.72 -18.87
CA GLY A 153 14.95 3.25 -19.18
C GLY A 153 14.93 4.76 -19.41
N GLU A 154 16.08 5.37 -19.48
CA GLU A 154 16.26 6.81 -19.68
C GLU A 154 15.46 7.31 -20.90
N GLY A 155 14.54 8.26 -20.66
CA GLY A 155 13.68 8.84 -21.70
C GLY A 155 12.75 7.84 -22.40
N LYS A 156 12.48 6.66 -21.82
CA LYS A 156 11.64 5.62 -22.42
C LYS A 156 10.27 5.54 -21.77
N LYS A 157 9.33 4.92 -22.47
CA LYS A 157 8.04 4.52 -21.90
C LYS A 157 8.22 3.23 -21.09
N PRO A 158 7.30 2.95 -20.12
CA PRO A 158 7.29 1.68 -19.41
C PRO A 158 7.26 0.48 -20.37
N ALA A 159 8.11 -0.50 -20.13
CA ALA A 159 8.15 -1.77 -20.84
C ALA A 159 7.96 -2.92 -19.86
N VAL A 160 7.09 -3.87 -20.18
CA VAL A 160 6.90 -5.08 -19.39
C VAL A 160 8.10 -6.01 -19.64
N VAL A 161 8.84 -6.34 -18.59
CA VAL A 161 10.00 -7.23 -18.66
C VAL A 161 9.71 -8.63 -18.13
N SER A 162 8.71 -8.77 -17.25
CA SER A 162 8.27 -10.06 -16.72
C SER A 162 6.86 -9.94 -16.11
N SER A 163 6.29 -11.08 -15.70
CA SER A 163 5.05 -11.15 -14.95
C SER A 163 5.32 -11.48 -13.49
N VAL A 164 4.54 -10.88 -12.58
CA VAL A 164 4.49 -11.24 -11.14
C VAL A 164 3.27 -12.11 -10.82
N GLY A 165 2.47 -12.45 -11.83
CA GLY A 165 1.27 -13.27 -11.73
C GLY A 165 0.23 -12.89 -12.77
N ASP A 166 -0.77 -13.73 -12.94
CA ASP A 166 -1.92 -13.42 -13.79
C ASP A 166 -2.76 -12.29 -13.17
N SER A 167 -3.13 -11.30 -13.98
CA SER A 167 -3.84 -10.11 -13.51
C SER A 167 -5.22 -10.43 -12.93
N GLU A 168 -5.95 -11.39 -13.54
CA GLU A 168 -7.29 -11.74 -13.07
C GLU A 168 -7.23 -12.63 -11.80
N GLU A 169 -6.23 -13.49 -11.69
CA GLU A 169 -5.99 -14.24 -10.44
C GLU A 169 -5.59 -13.30 -9.29
N LEU A 170 -4.74 -12.32 -9.56
CA LEU A 170 -4.39 -11.30 -8.58
C LEU A 170 -5.58 -10.40 -8.20
N LYS A 171 -6.48 -10.13 -9.14
CA LYS A 171 -7.73 -9.40 -8.87
C LYS A 171 -8.61 -10.10 -7.83
N LYS A 172 -8.67 -11.43 -7.84
CA LYS A 172 -9.45 -12.23 -6.88
C LYS A 172 -9.00 -12.05 -5.42
N LEU A 173 -7.79 -11.54 -5.20
CA LEU A 173 -7.29 -11.23 -3.84
C LEU A 173 -7.91 -9.97 -3.25
N ILE A 174 -8.48 -9.09 -4.08
CA ILE A 174 -9.07 -7.82 -3.64
C ILE A 174 -10.41 -8.10 -2.98
N LYS A 175 -10.57 -7.63 -1.74
CA LYS A 175 -11.74 -7.91 -0.90
C LYS A 175 -12.90 -6.93 -1.11
N GLY A 176 -13.03 -6.36 -2.33
CA GLY A 176 -14.11 -5.43 -2.64
C GLY A 176 -14.18 -4.25 -1.66
N GLU A 177 -15.37 -4.04 -1.07
CA GLU A 177 -15.63 -2.99 -0.07
C GLU A 177 -15.26 -3.42 1.36
N ASP A 178 -14.22 -4.25 1.53
CA ASP A 178 -13.69 -4.68 2.82
C ASP A 178 -12.21 -4.30 2.96
N TRP A 179 -11.64 -4.53 4.14
CA TRP A 179 -10.26 -4.16 4.45
C TRP A 179 -9.24 -4.98 3.67
N ASN A 180 -8.42 -4.29 2.90
CA ASN A 180 -7.29 -4.83 2.17
C ASN A 180 -5.98 -4.37 2.79
N ASP A 181 -4.99 -5.25 2.87
CA ASP A 181 -3.64 -4.92 3.31
C ASP A 181 -2.83 -4.42 2.10
N LEU A 182 -2.32 -3.19 2.19
CA LEU A 182 -1.31 -2.66 1.27
C LEU A 182 0.06 -2.71 1.93
N HIS A 183 1.05 -3.27 1.22
CA HIS A 183 2.46 -3.14 1.55
C HIS A 183 3.20 -2.60 0.33
N LEU A 184 3.80 -1.44 0.47
CA LEU A 184 4.57 -0.75 -0.54
C LEU A 184 6.02 -0.68 -0.11
N ILE A 185 6.94 -1.10 -0.98
CA ILE A 185 8.39 -1.01 -0.80
C ILE A 185 8.94 -0.10 -1.89
N ALA A 186 9.63 0.96 -1.50
CA ALA A 186 10.34 1.86 -2.40
C ALA A 186 11.80 1.94 -1.95
N ARG A 187 12.73 1.41 -2.77
CA ARG A 187 14.16 1.41 -2.48
C ARG A 187 14.96 1.76 -3.73
N GLY A 188 15.73 2.85 -3.67
CA GLY A 188 16.40 3.37 -4.86
C GLY A 188 15.40 3.59 -5.99
N ASN A 189 15.68 3.03 -7.15
CA ASN A 189 14.83 3.07 -8.34
C ASN A 189 13.76 1.96 -8.40
N THR A 190 13.67 1.10 -7.38
CA THR A 190 12.79 -0.07 -7.37
C THR A 190 11.56 0.19 -6.50
N ILE A 191 10.39 -0.15 -7.03
CA ILE A 191 9.10 -0.06 -6.34
C ILE A 191 8.43 -1.44 -6.43
N ILE A 192 7.94 -1.93 -5.30
CA ILE A 192 7.17 -3.18 -5.20
C ILE A 192 5.87 -2.87 -4.49
N GLN A 193 4.76 -3.23 -5.10
CA GLN A 193 3.44 -3.14 -4.50
C GLN A 193 2.88 -4.53 -4.22
N MET A 194 2.38 -4.70 -3.01
CA MET A 194 1.75 -5.94 -2.56
C MET A 194 0.36 -5.66 -2.01
N LEU A 195 -0.59 -6.50 -2.35
CA LEU A 195 -1.95 -6.51 -1.78
C LEU A 195 -2.23 -7.87 -1.15
N ASN A 196 -2.75 -7.86 0.07
CA ASN A 196 -3.15 -9.06 0.79
C ASN A 196 -2.07 -10.15 0.77
N GLY A 197 -0.79 -9.74 0.95
CA GLY A 197 0.37 -10.62 1.00
C GLY A 197 0.93 -11.11 -0.35
N ARG A 198 0.40 -10.63 -1.48
CA ARG A 198 0.89 -11.00 -2.82
C ARG A 198 1.40 -9.78 -3.58
N ILE A 199 2.54 -9.93 -4.25
CA ILE A 199 3.04 -8.90 -5.18
C ILE A 199 2.04 -8.74 -6.31
N THR A 200 1.58 -7.51 -6.52
CA THR A 200 0.62 -7.15 -7.58
C THR A 200 1.27 -6.40 -8.72
N SER A 201 2.33 -5.64 -8.45
CA SER A 201 3.11 -4.96 -9.48
C SER A 201 4.53 -4.65 -8.99
N MET A 202 5.48 -4.59 -9.92
CA MET A 202 6.87 -4.19 -9.67
C MET A 202 7.31 -3.21 -10.75
N LEU A 203 8.15 -2.25 -10.37
CA LEU A 203 8.72 -1.26 -11.26
C LEU A 203 10.20 -1.04 -10.93
N ILE A 204 11.06 -1.02 -11.96
CA ILE A 204 12.39 -0.41 -11.91
C ILE A 204 12.34 0.83 -12.81
N ASP A 205 12.61 1.99 -12.23
CA ASP A 205 12.53 3.28 -12.93
C ASP A 205 13.93 3.90 -13.03
N ASP A 206 14.59 3.71 -14.16
CA ASP A 206 15.90 4.25 -14.48
C ASP A 206 15.84 5.58 -15.25
N ASP A 207 14.65 6.10 -15.54
CA ASP A 207 14.49 7.41 -16.15
C ASP A 207 14.84 8.52 -15.15
N THR A 208 16.07 8.99 -15.20
CA THR A 208 16.59 9.98 -14.24
C THR A 208 15.86 11.31 -14.26
N ALA A 209 15.29 11.69 -15.40
CA ALA A 209 14.48 12.91 -15.54
C ALA A 209 13.08 12.74 -14.94
N GLY A 210 12.49 11.56 -15.07
CA GLY A 210 11.11 11.28 -14.64
C GLY A 210 11.00 10.80 -13.20
N ARG A 211 11.91 9.88 -12.78
CA ARG A 211 11.83 9.23 -11.48
C ARG A 211 11.92 10.19 -10.31
N LYS A 212 11.30 9.80 -9.19
CA LYS A 212 11.44 10.45 -7.89
C LYS A 212 12.00 9.44 -6.88
N LEU A 213 13.05 9.85 -6.17
CA LEU A 213 13.72 8.98 -5.17
C LEU A 213 13.28 9.31 -3.74
N GLU A 214 12.60 10.41 -3.52
CA GLU A 214 12.04 10.86 -2.25
C GLU A 214 10.78 11.69 -2.47
N GLY A 215 10.02 11.96 -1.45
CA GLY A 215 8.87 12.86 -1.50
C GLY A 215 7.78 12.50 -0.51
N LEU A 216 6.69 13.26 -0.58
CA LEU A 216 5.56 13.18 0.33
C LEU A 216 4.75 11.89 0.14
N ILE A 217 4.03 11.53 1.20
CA ILE A 217 2.98 10.49 1.21
C ILE A 217 1.63 11.19 1.33
N GLY A 218 0.63 10.71 0.58
CA GLY A 218 -0.74 11.24 0.65
C GLY A 218 -1.80 10.19 0.31
N ILE A 219 -3.03 10.45 0.75
CA ILE A 219 -4.20 9.63 0.44
C ILE A 219 -5.11 10.46 -0.47
N GLN A 220 -5.59 9.89 -1.58
CA GLN A 220 -6.37 10.61 -2.58
C GLN A 220 -7.87 10.59 -2.26
N VAL A 221 -8.52 11.76 -2.41
CA VAL A 221 -9.93 11.88 -2.75
C VAL A 221 -10.03 12.27 -4.21
N HIS A 222 -10.61 11.39 -5.02
CA HIS A 222 -10.71 11.56 -6.47
C HIS A 222 -11.92 12.41 -6.85
N LYS A 223 -11.75 13.35 -7.77
CA LYS A 223 -12.84 14.08 -8.42
C LYS A 223 -13.60 13.12 -9.35
N GLY A 224 -14.91 13.08 -9.22
CA GLY A 224 -15.74 12.24 -10.10
C GLY A 224 -16.93 11.64 -9.37
N PRO A 225 -17.39 10.46 -9.71
CA PRO A 225 -18.45 9.79 -8.96
C PRO A 225 -18.17 9.72 -7.46
N PRO A 226 -19.19 9.64 -6.61
CA PRO A 226 -18.99 9.51 -5.16
C PRO A 226 -18.07 8.37 -4.78
N MET A 227 -17.21 8.62 -3.78
CA MET A 227 -16.29 7.64 -3.25
C MET A 227 -16.09 7.82 -1.74
N LYS A 228 -15.70 6.75 -1.06
CA LYS A 228 -15.23 6.76 0.32
C LYS A 228 -14.01 5.87 0.44
N ILE A 229 -12.88 6.47 0.82
CA ILE A 229 -11.67 5.76 1.23
C ILE A 229 -11.57 5.78 2.76
N GLU A 230 -11.28 4.63 3.33
CA GLU A 230 -10.96 4.46 4.75
C GLU A 230 -9.55 3.87 4.84
N ALA A 231 -8.67 4.45 5.67
CA ALA A 231 -7.30 3.97 5.87
C ALA A 231 -6.96 3.90 7.35
N ARG A 232 -6.35 2.78 7.79
CA ARG A 232 -5.96 2.56 9.19
C ARG A 232 -4.66 1.78 9.30
N HIS A 233 -4.10 1.70 10.50
CA HIS A 233 -2.87 0.97 10.81
C HIS A 233 -1.71 1.41 9.91
N ILE A 234 -1.65 2.72 9.61
CA ILE A 234 -0.66 3.31 8.71
C ILE A 234 0.67 3.38 9.45
N ARG A 235 1.66 2.66 8.96
CA ARG A 235 2.99 2.58 9.56
C ARG A 235 4.08 2.59 8.52
N LEU A 236 5.15 3.30 8.81
CA LEU A 236 6.29 3.54 7.94
C LEU A 236 7.57 3.00 8.57
N LYS A 237 8.40 2.35 7.77
CA LYS A 237 9.78 1.98 8.10
C LYS A 237 10.71 2.66 7.10
N LYS A 238 11.63 3.48 7.57
CA LYS A 238 12.74 4.00 6.75
C LYS A 238 13.79 2.91 6.60
N LEU A 239 14.31 2.73 5.38
CA LEU A 239 15.32 1.73 5.02
C LEU A 239 16.72 2.35 4.97
#